data_8830f09f06b9212c395d4f4ce09056e7
#
_entry.id   8830f09f06b9212c395d4f4ce09056e7
#
_cell.length_a   1.000
_cell.length_b   1.000
_cell.length_c   1.000
_cell.angle_alpha   90.00
_cell.angle_beta   90.00
_cell.angle_gamma   90.00
#
_symmetry.space_group_name_H-M   'P 1'
#
loop_
_entity.id
_entity.type
_entity.pdbx_description
1 polymer ?
#
loop_
_entity_poly.entity_id
_entity_poly.type
_entity_poly.pdbx_seq_one_letter_code
_entity_poly.pdbx_strand_id
1 'polypeptide(L)'
;MTQAQKGICAEPNLHALYLTFTVVDDDSQSMRVKLARILDLLSYFDEEYYEAMVSGVLAIGTDYWYELYPDIIPKELAPFPDIHCEDRSAPNSPGDLFILIKADRSDICHAIGVEIVQLLKPHVDLYEEVRGFRYLDGRDLTGFVDGAENPRGMKKFDVAIVGADDPDFTGGSYLHIQRYQHNMQKWQLLPVAKQQHIMGRQKTDNRLLGSADLATDSDTDGVQMATPNKNNSGLLTQNMPYGDMSTQGLYCVSCANSPQPFIKLLQNRVISDDEGHYCLLYTSPSPRDRQKSRMPSS
;
A
#
# COMPACT_ATOMS: atom_id res chain seq x y z
N MET A 1 11.36 -23.03 11.74
CA MET A 1 10.64 -21.76 12.03
C MET A 1 10.34 -21.13 10.68
N THR A 2 9.09 -20.85 10.42
CA THR A 2 8.67 -20.10 9.20
C THR A 2 9.25 -18.70 9.30
N GLN A 3 10.03 -18.27 8.32
CA GLN A 3 10.62 -16.93 8.31
C GLN A 3 9.70 -16.00 7.53
N ALA A 4 9.40 -14.82 8.10
CA ALA A 4 8.63 -13.80 7.41
C ALA A 4 9.41 -13.28 6.18
N GLN A 5 8.71 -12.89 5.13
CA GLN A 5 9.32 -12.25 3.97
C GLN A 5 10.02 -10.95 4.40
N LYS A 6 11.30 -10.79 4.02
CA LYS A 6 12.15 -9.66 4.42
C LYS A 6 11.48 -8.30 4.15
N GLY A 7 10.77 -8.19 3.03
CA GLY A 7 10.14 -6.94 2.62
C GLY A 7 9.03 -6.43 3.54
N ILE A 8 8.38 -7.29 4.35
CA ILE A 8 7.28 -6.87 5.23
C ILE A 8 7.76 -5.87 6.29
N CYS A 9 8.87 -6.17 6.96
CA CYS A 9 9.42 -5.33 8.04
C CYS A 9 10.69 -4.57 7.63
N ALA A 10 11.00 -4.51 6.32
CA ALA A 10 12.19 -3.84 5.82
C ALA A 10 12.21 -2.34 6.14
N GLU A 11 13.41 -1.79 6.27
CA GLU A 11 13.58 -0.35 6.35
C GLU A 11 13.24 0.33 5.02
N PRO A 12 12.93 1.63 5.03
CA PRO A 12 12.63 2.37 3.80
C PRO A 12 13.82 2.39 2.84
N ASN A 13 13.55 2.05 1.58
CA ASN A 13 14.50 2.16 0.47
C ASN A 13 14.31 3.47 -0.33
N LEU A 14 15.18 3.69 -1.32
CA LEU A 14 15.08 4.85 -2.22
C LEU A 14 14.08 4.64 -3.35
N HIS A 15 13.88 3.39 -3.79
CA HIS A 15 13.02 3.04 -4.92
C HIS A 15 12.13 1.86 -4.58
N ALA A 16 10.94 1.85 -5.23
CA ALA A 16 10.05 0.71 -5.22
C ALA A 16 9.48 0.45 -6.62
N LEU A 17 9.20 -0.82 -6.90
CA LEU A 17 8.43 -1.26 -8.06
C LEU A 17 7.27 -2.12 -7.53
N TYR A 18 6.06 -1.70 -7.87
CA TYR A 18 4.81 -2.38 -7.53
C TYR A 18 4.26 -3.02 -8.79
N LEU A 19 4.05 -4.31 -8.75
CA LEU A 19 3.50 -5.09 -9.86
C LEU A 19 2.23 -5.80 -9.38
N THR A 20 1.14 -5.60 -10.07
CA THR A 20 -0.12 -6.33 -9.86
C THR A 20 -0.44 -7.13 -11.10
N PHE A 21 -0.78 -8.39 -10.93
CA PHE A 21 -1.10 -9.30 -12.02
C PHE A 21 -2.50 -9.90 -11.85
N THR A 22 -3.11 -10.22 -12.97
CA THR A 22 -4.25 -11.12 -13.06
C THR A 22 -3.81 -12.44 -13.66
N VAL A 23 -4.27 -13.54 -13.09
CA VAL A 23 -4.00 -14.89 -13.59
C VAL A 23 -4.97 -15.17 -14.73
N VAL A 24 -4.48 -15.81 -15.81
CA VAL A 24 -5.25 -16.03 -17.05
C VAL A 24 -5.54 -17.49 -17.34
N ASP A 25 -4.97 -18.40 -16.54
CA ASP A 25 -5.22 -19.84 -16.64
C ASP A 25 -5.38 -20.48 -15.26
N ASP A 26 -5.70 -21.76 -15.22
CA ASP A 26 -5.99 -22.55 -14.03
C ASP A 26 -4.84 -23.50 -13.63
N ASP A 27 -3.62 -23.33 -14.16
CA ASP A 27 -2.44 -24.16 -13.81
C ASP A 27 -1.86 -23.80 -12.44
N SER A 28 -2.63 -24.06 -11.39
CA SER A 28 -2.24 -23.79 -10.00
C SER A 28 -0.94 -24.46 -9.58
N GLN A 29 -0.63 -25.67 -10.13
CA GLN A 29 0.58 -26.39 -9.78
C GLN A 29 1.83 -25.68 -10.32
N SER A 30 1.83 -25.28 -11.58
CA SER A 30 2.91 -24.48 -12.18
C SER A 30 3.08 -23.16 -11.46
N MET A 31 1.96 -22.50 -11.14
CA MET A 31 1.97 -21.21 -10.45
C MET A 31 2.63 -21.29 -9.07
N ARG A 32 2.30 -22.31 -8.25
CA ARG A 32 2.94 -22.50 -6.94
C ARG A 32 4.48 -22.61 -7.06
N VAL A 33 4.97 -23.34 -8.06
CA VAL A 33 6.42 -23.45 -8.32
C VAL A 33 7.02 -22.10 -8.71
N LYS A 34 6.33 -21.34 -9.56
CA LYS A 34 6.80 -20.03 -10.01
C LYS A 34 6.82 -19.01 -8.87
N LEU A 35 5.80 -19.03 -8.01
CA LEU A 35 5.76 -18.14 -6.83
C LEU A 35 6.90 -18.45 -5.85
N ALA A 36 7.23 -19.72 -5.62
CA ALA A 36 8.40 -20.08 -4.82
C ALA A 36 9.70 -19.56 -5.44
N ARG A 37 9.85 -19.67 -6.77
CA ARG A 37 11.02 -19.15 -7.49
C ARG A 37 11.16 -17.64 -7.41
N ILE A 38 10.07 -16.88 -7.28
CA ILE A 38 10.14 -15.43 -7.06
C ILE A 38 10.83 -15.11 -5.73
N LEU A 39 10.55 -15.88 -4.68
CA LEU A 39 11.21 -15.69 -3.38
C LEU A 39 12.71 -16.01 -3.47
N ASP A 40 13.08 -17.06 -4.19
CA ASP A 40 14.49 -17.38 -4.45
C ASP A 40 15.19 -16.28 -5.26
N LEU A 41 14.50 -15.75 -6.26
CA LEU A 41 15.01 -14.65 -7.09
C LEU A 41 15.27 -13.37 -6.25
N LEU A 42 14.34 -13.00 -5.39
CA LEU A 42 14.51 -11.86 -4.49
C LEU A 42 15.70 -12.06 -3.55
N SER A 43 15.88 -13.27 -3.02
CA SER A 43 17.02 -13.63 -2.17
C SER A 43 18.34 -13.57 -2.93
N TYR A 44 18.37 -14.10 -4.14
CA TYR A 44 19.55 -14.05 -5.02
C TYR A 44 20.00 -12.61 -5.30
N PHE A 45 19.07 -11.73 -5.66
CA PHE A 45 19.41 -10.32 -5.90
C PHE A 45 19.84 -9.58 -4.63
N ASP A 46 19.30 -9.92 -3.47
CA ASP A 46 19.72 -9.34 -2.19
C ASP A 46 21.14 -9.75 -1.82
N GLU A 47 21.54 -10.97 -2.12
CA GLU A 47 22.90 -11.47 -1.88
C GLU A 47 23.91 -10.91 -2.90
N GLU A 48 23.56 -10.94 -4.19
CA GLU A 48 24.46 -10.52 -5.27
C GLU A 48 24.68 -9.00 -5.30
N TYR A 49 23.64 -8.22 -4.97
CA TYR A 49 23.69 -6.76 -4.95
C TYR A 49 23.41 -6.22 -3.55
N TYR A 50 24.20 -6.70 -2.56
CA TYR A 50 23.97 -6.39 -1.16
C TYR A 50 23.93 -4.88 -0.85
N GLU A 51 24.66 -4.06 -1.61
CA GLU A 51 24.67 -2.60 -1.48
C GLU A 51 23.35 -1.96 -1.91
N ALA A 52 22.54 -2.65 -2.70
CA ALA A 52 21.23 -2.17 -3.14
C ALA A 52 20.15 -2.40 -2.09
N MET A 53 20.43 -3.13 -1.00
CA MET A 53 19.49 -3.38 0.11
C MET A 53 18.16 -3.93 -0.39
N VAL A 54 18.21 -4.94 -1.27
CA VAL A 54 17.00 -5.51 -1.90
C VAL A 54 16.08 -6.12 -0.85
N SER A 55 14.81 -5.83 -0.98
CA SER A 55 13.75 -6.50 -0.22
C SER A 55 12.49 -6.59 -1.07
N GLY A 56 11.70 -7.64 -0.87
CA GLY A 56 10.48 -7.83 -1.62
C GLY A 56 9.39 -8.51 -0.82
N VAL A 57 8.17 -8.34 -1.30
CA VAL A 57 6.97 -9.01 -0.79
C VAL A 57 6.21 -9.59 -1.96
N LEU A 58 5.87 -10.86 -1.88
CA LEU A 58 4.92 -11.53 -2.73
C LEU A 58 3.63 -11.73 -1.93
N ALA A 59 2.52 -11.24 -2.46
CA ALA A 59 1.20 -11.45 -1.88
C ALA A 59 0.22 -12.02 -2.91
N ILE A 60 -0.73 -12.80 -2.42
CA ILE A 60 -1.74 -13.49 -3.21
C ILE A 60 -3.10 -12.86 -2.87
N GLY A 61 -3.86 -12.50 -3.91
CA GLY A 61 -5.20 -11.96 -3.77
C GLY A 61 -6.17 -12.96 -3.14
N THR A 62 -7.15 -12.45 -2.42
CA THR A 62 -8.08 -13.28 -1.64
C THR A 62 -8.78 -14.32 -2.52
N ASP A 63 -9.33 -13.89 -3.67
CA ASP A 63 -10.09 -14.79 -4.54
C ASP A 63 -9.17 -15.86 -5.13
N TYR A 64 -7.99 -15.47 -5.59
CA TYR A 64 -7.02 -16.39 -6.15
C TYR A 64 -6.39 -17.33 -5.10
N TRP A 65 -6.37 -16.93 -3.83
CA TRP A 65 -5.92 -17.80 -2.74
C TRP A 65 -6.73 -19.10 -2.67
N TYR A 66 -8.07 -18.99 -2.77
CA TYR A 66 -8.96 -20.16 -2.72
C TYR A 66 -8.75 -21.13 -3.90
N GLU A 67 -8.34 -20.62 -5.04
CA GLU A 67 -7.99 -21.45 -6.21
C GLU A 67 -6.61 -22.12 -6.05
N LEU A 68 -5.65 -21.33 -5.54
CA LEU A 68 -4.27 -21.78 -5.41
C LEU A 68 -4.07 -22.74 -4.22
N TYR A 69 -4.71 -22.49 -3.08
CA TYR A 69 -4.58 -23.25 -1.84
C TYR A 69 -5.93 -23.55 -1.18
N PRO A 70 -6.81 -24.35 -1.80
CA PRO A 70 -8.18 -24.56 -1.31
C PRO A 70 -8.27 -25.22 0.07
N ASP A 71 -7.26 -26.02 0.44
CA ASP A 71 -7.25 -26.83 1.66
C ASP A 71 -6.68 -26.08 2.88
N ILE A 72 -5.98 -24.95 2.66
CA ILE A 72 -5.27 -24.22 3.71
C ILE A 72 -5.58 -22.72 3.55
N ILE A 73 -6.43 -22.19 4.43
CA ILE A 73 -6.93 -20.82 4.32
C ILE A 73 -6.54 -20.04 5.58
N PRO A 74 -5.92 -18.84 5.45
CA PRO A 74 -5.66 -17.98 6.61
C PRO A 74 -6.95 -17.63 7.35
N LYS A 75 -6.90 -17.68 8.68
CA LYS A 75 -8.07 -17.58 9.56
C LYS A 75 -8.94 -16.34 9.33
N GLU A 76 -8.33 -15.21 8.99
CA GLU A 76 -9.03 -13.93 8.78
C GLU A 76 -8.98 -13.48 7.31
N LEU A 77 -8.67 -14.40 6.38
CA LEU A 77 -8.69 -14.06 4.95
C LEU A 77 -10.13 -13.76 4.52
N ALA A 78 -10.35 -12.55 4.05
CA ALA A 78 -11.67 -12.07 3.62
C ALA A 78 -11.51 -11.14 2.41
N PRO A 79 -12.54 -11.02 1.57
CA PRO A 79 -12.55 -10.04 0.49
C PRO A 79 -12.33 -8.63 1.01
N PHE A 80 -11.82 -7.75 0.13
CA PHE A 80 -11.68 -6.34 0.44
C PHE A 80 -13.05 -5.76 0.86
N PRO A 81 -13.12 -4.99 1.96
CA PRO A 81 -14.39 -4.49 2.46
C PRO A 81 -15.03 -3.50 1.49
N ASP A 82 -16.32 -3.71 1.18
CA ASP A 82 -17.12 -2.80 0.38
C ASP A 82 -17.65 -1.68 1.29
N ILE A 83 -17.00 -0.52 1.25
CA ILE A 83 -17.31 0.61 2.10
C ILE A 83 -17.75 1.78 1.24
N HIS A 84 -19.00 2.20 1.43
CA HIS A 84 -19.61 3.33 0.76
C HIS A 84 -20.19 4.33 1.77
N CYS A 85 -20.08 5.61 1.48
CA CYS A 85 -20.73 6.67 2.21
C CYS A 85 -21.03 7.83 1.26
N GLU A 86 -22.30 8.08 0.97
CA GLU A 86 -22.75 9.08 0.01
C GLU A 86 -22.11 8.89 -1.39
N ASP A 87 -21.37 9.87 -1.88
CA ASP A 87 -20.64 9.85 -3.16
C ASP A 87 -19.21 9.25 -3.05
N ARG A 88 -18.82 8.82 -1.84
CA ARG A 88 -17.49 8.27 -1.53
C ARG A 88 -17.52 6.75 -1.45
N SER A 89 -16.50 6.14 -2.00
CA SER A 89 -16.35 4.68 -1.93
C SER A 89 -14.88 4.28 -1.90
N ALA A 90 -14.61 3.13 -1.29
CA ALA A 90 -13.33 2.44 -1.42
C ALA A 90 -13.46 1.39 -2.52
N PRO A 91 -13.04 1.67 -3.75
CA PRO A 91 -13.22 0.73 -4.85
C PRO A 91 -12.33 -0.50 -4.64
N ASN A 92 -12.93 -1.69 -4.80
CA ASN A 92 -12.18 -2.91 -4.94
C ASN A 92 -11.62 -3.02 -6.36
N SER A 93 -10.33 -3.29 -6.49
CA SER A 93 -9.65 -3.51 -7.77
C SER A 93 -9.17 -4.95 -7.85
N PRO A 94 -9.39 -5.64 -8.95
CA PRO A 94 -8.95 -7.02 -9.11
C PRO A 94 -7.42 -7.09 -9.09
N GLY A 95 -6.88 -8.13 -8.45
CA GLY A 95 -5.46 -8.40 -8.42
C GLY A 95 -5.24 -9.75 -7.76
N ASP A 96 -4.79 -10.73 -8.58
CA ASP A 96 -4.58 -12.11 -8.11
C ASP A 96 -3.21 -12.24 -7.44
N LEU A 97 -2.22 -11.52 -7.97
CA LEU A 97 -0.87 -11.48 -7.41
C LEU A 97 -0.40 -10.03 -7.28
N PHE A 98 0.25 -9.75 -6.18
CA PHE A 98 0.94 -8.49 -5.96
C PHE A 98 2.39 -8.73 -5.57
N ILE A 99 3.30 -7.99 -6.20
CA ILE A 99 4.73 -8.05 -5.90
C ILE A 99 5.25 -6.65 -5.66
N LEU A 100 5.80 -6.46 -4.47
CA LEU A 100 6.56 -5.28 -4.09
C LEU A 100 8.04 -5.61 -4.14
N ILE A 101 8.79 -4.83 -4.90
CA ILE A 101 10.26 -4.88 -4.96
C ILE A 101 10.76 -3.53 -4.48
N LYS A 102 11.66 -3.52 -3.50
CA LYS A 102 12.30 -2.31 -2.99
C LYS A 102 13.81 -2.45 -3.05
N ALA A 103 14.50 -1.40 -3.42
CA ALA A 103 15.95 -1.31 -3.41
C ALA A 103 16.41 0.16 -3.37
N ASP A 104 17.68 0.37 -3.03
CA ASP A 104 18.32 1.68 -3.12
C ASP A 104 18.81 2.01 -4.53
N ARG A 105 18.63 1.06 -5.47
CA ARG A 105 18.95 1.19 -6.89
C ARG A 105 17.72 0.88 -7.75
N SER A 106 17.33 1.83 -8.60
CA SER A 106 16.16 1.69 -9.48
C SER A 106 16.38 0.68 -10.61
N ASP A 107 17.62 0.53 -11.09
CA ASP A 107 18.00 -0.46 -12.11
C ASP A 107 17.86 -1.88 -11.58
N ILE A 108 18.17 -2.12 -10.31
CA ILE A 108 17.97 -3.43 -9.66
C ILE A 108 16.48 -3.74 -9.51
N CYS A 109 15.65 -2.77 -9.07
CA CYS A 109 14.20 -2.96 -9.07
C CYS A 109 13.68 -3.35 -10.47
N HIS A 110 14.20 -2.70 -11.51
CA HIS A 110 13.80 -2.99 -12.88
C HIS A 110 14.25 -4.38 -13.34
N ALA A 111 15.49 -4.77 -13.08
CA ALA A 111 16.02 -6.08 -13.44
C ALA A 111 15.21 -7.22 -12.82
N ILE A 112 14.94 -7.14 -11.51
CA ILE A 112 14.09 -8.09 -10.80
C ILE A 112 12.68 -8.13 -11.43
N GLY A 113 12.09 -6.98 -11.69
CA GLY A 113 10.77 -6.90 -12.30
C GLY A 113 10.68 -7.57 -13.67
N VAL A 114 11.69 -7.40 -14.52
CA VAL A 114 11.77 -8.07 -15.83
C VAL A 114 11.82 -9.59 -15.66
N GLU A 115 12.65 -10.10 -14.78
CA GLU A 115 12.77 -11.55 -14.54
C GLU A 115 11.48 -12.14 -13.98
N ILE A 116 10.81 -11.45 -13.06
CA ILE A 116 9.50 -11.87 -12.51
C ILE A 116 8.45 -11.93 -13.61
N VAL A 117 8.33 -10.88 -14.45
CA VAL A 117 7.37 -10.87 -15.55
C VAL A 117 7.65 -12.01 -16.54
N GLN A 118 8.91 -12.29 -16.85
CA GLN A 118 9.27 -13.41 -17.73
C GLN A 118 8.96 -14.76 -17.10
N LEU A 119 9.23 -14.92 -15.80
CA LEU A 119 8.97 -16.14 -15.06
C LEU A 119 7.48 -16.48 -15.01
N LEU A 120 6.63 -15.47 -14.80
CA LEU A 120 5.18 -15.66 -14.65
C LEU A 120 4.47 -15.89 -15.99
N LYS A 121 5.01 -15.40 -17.12
CA LYS A 121 4.43 -15.66 -18.44
C LYS A 121 4.44 -17.16 -18.77
N PRO A 122 3.46 -17.69 -19.49
CA PRO A 122 2.27 -17.02 -20.06
C PRO A 122 1.04 -16.98 -19.12
N HIS A 123 1.17 -17.37 -17.86
CA HIS A 123 0.07 -17.61 -16.93
C HIS A 123 -0.59 -16.34 -16.39
N VAL A 124 0.00 -15.15 -16.61
CA VAL A 124 -0.50 -13.89 -16.06
C VAL A 124 -0.49 -12.77 -17.07
N ASP A 125 -1.41 -11.82 -16.89
CA ASP A 125 -1.37 -10.49 -17.48
C ASP A 125 -0.93 -9.47 -16.43
N LEU A 126 -0.03 -8.55 -16.81
CA LEU A 126 0.36 -7.43 -15.96
C LEU A 126 -0.79 -6.41 -15.95
N TYR A 127 -1.50 -6.37 -14.83
CA TYR A 127 -2.63 -5.45 -14.63
C TYR A 127 -2.15 -4.02 -14.34
N GLU A 128 -1.16 -3.87 -13.45
CA GLU A 128 -0.62 -2.57 -13.06
C GLU A 128 0.88 -2.62 -12.77
N GLU A 129 1.61 -1.61 -13.24
CA GLU A 129 2.98 -1.31 -12.85
C GLU A 129 3.04 0.11 -12.30
N VAL A 130 3.61 0.28 -11.10
CA VAL A 130 3.86 1.60 -10.51
C VAL A 130 5.29 1.65 -9.98
N ARG A 131 5.98 2.77 -10.24
CA ARG A 131 7.34 3.04 -9.73
C ARG A 131 7.26 4.10 -8.65
N GLY A 132 7.65 3.71 -7.45
CA GLY A 132 7.77 4.61 -6.30
C GLY A 132 9.19 5.10 -6.12
N PHE A 133 9.31 6.25 -5.48
CA PHE A 133 10.58 6.86 -5.14
C PHE A 133 10.51 7.57 -3.78
N ARG A 134 11.61 7.60 -3.07
CA ARG A 134 11.73 8.40 -1.87
C ARG A 134 11.75 9.87 -2.23
N TYR A 135 10.82 10.64 -1.70
CA TYR A 135 10.75 12.08 -1.93
C TYR A 135 11.33 12.83 -0.75
N LEU A 136 12.31 13.69 -1.03
CA LEU A 136 13.05 14.50 -0.05
C LEU A 136 13.53 13.66 1.15
N ASP A 137 13.23 14.11 2.36
CA ASP A 137 13.60 13.47 3.64
C ASP A 137 12.61 12.37 4.11
N GLY A 138 11.79 11.81 3.19
CA GLY A 138 10.76 10.81 3.50
C GLY A 138 9.36 11.41 3.61
N ARG A 139 9.08 12.41 2.78
CA ARG A 139 7.76 13.04 2.69
C ARG A 139 6.93 12.43 1.57
N ASP A 140 5.64 12.58 1.68
CA ASP A 140 4.72 12.49 0.57
C ASP A 140 4.79 13.77 -0.29
N LEU A 141 4.25 13.73 -1.52
CA LEU A 141 4.23 14.87 -2.45
C LEU A 141 3.41 16.06 -1.93
N THR A 142 2.55 15.85 -0.96
CA THR A 142 1.87 16.92 -0.19
C THR A 142 2.84 17.75 0.67
N GLY A 143 4.06 17.26 0.87
CA GLY A 143 5.12 17.89 1.65
C GLY A 143 5.12 17.52 3.13
N PHE A 144 4.26 16.59 3.56
CA PHE A 144 4.24 16.08 4.93
C PHE A 144 5.00 14.75 5.04
N VAL A 145 5.58 14.48 6.22
CA VAL A 145 6.30 13.24 6.49
C VAL A 145 5.33 12.06 6.48
N ASP A 146 5.62 11.05 5.68
CA ASP A 146 4.85 9.80 5.65
C ASP A 146 5.41 8.76 6.63
N GLY A 147 4.54 7.86 7.11
CA GLY A 147 4.95 6.77 8.00
C GLY A 147 5.46 7.20 9.38
N ALA A 148 5.22 8.43 9.81
CA ALA A 148 5.68 8.92 11.12
C ALA A 148 5.14 8.10 12.31
N GLU A 149 3.99 7.47 12.13
CA GLU A 149 3.30 6.64 13.14
C GLU A 149 3.73 5.17 13.10
N ASN A 150 4.57 4.78 12.17
CA ASN A 150 4.98 3.39 12.04
C ASN A 150 5.64 2.88 13.31
N PRO A 151 5.33 1.65 13.73
CA PRO A 151 6.04 0.99 14.82
C PRO A 151 7.52 0.85 14.49
N ARG A 152 8.38 0.89 15.50
CA ARG A 152 9.84 0.83 15.35
C ARG A 152 10.42 -0.41 16.05
N GLY A 153 11.56 -0.88 15.54
CA GLY A 153 12.26 -2.03 16.11
C GLY A 153 11.39 -3.30 16.11
N MET A 154 11.41 -4.06 17.18
CA MET A 154 10.68 -5.32 17.31
C MET A 154 9.15 -5.14 17.20
N LYS A 155 8.63 -3.98 17.56
CA LYS A 155 7.19 -3.69 17.44
C LYS A 155 6.68 -3.76 15.99
N LYS A 156 7.55 -3.66 14.98
CA LYS A 156 7.18 -3.88 13.58
C LYS A 156 6.65 -5.31 13.38
N PHE A 157 7.36 -6.28 13.96
CA PHE A 157 7.01 -7.70 13.86
C PHE A 157 5.72 -8.02 14.61
N ASP A 158 5.57 -7.48 15.82
CA ASP A 158 4.36 -7.69 16.64
C ASP A 158 3.08 -7.21 15.92
N VAL A 159 3.21 -6.14 15.12
CA VAL A 159 2.09 -5.53 14.41
C VAL A 159 1.85 -6.18 13.05
N ALA A 160 2.90 -6.48 12.31
CA ALA A 160 2.79 -6.85 10.89
C ALA A 160 2.72 -8.36 10.67
N ILE A 161 3.21 -9.18 11.60
CA ILE A 161 3.42 -10.61 11.37
C ILE A 161 2.40 -11.43 12.15
N VAL A 162 1.75 -12.37 11.46
CA VAL A 162 0.85 -13.36 12.04
C VAL A 162 1.62 -14.24 13.03
N GLY A 163 1.12 -14.32 14.24
CA GLY A 163 1.72 -15.08 15.35
C GLY A 163 1.08 -16.44 15.57
N ALA A 164 1.12 -16.91 16.82
CA ALA A 164 0.63 -18.22 17.21
C ALA A 164 -0.90 -18.36 17.16
N ASP A 165 -1.63 -17.27 16.95
CA ASP A 165 -3.12 -17.28 16.86
C ASP A 165 -3.59 -17.97 15.56
N ASP A 166 -2.73 -18.02 14.54
CA ASP A 166 -2.92 -18.78 13.31
C ASP A 166 -1.62 -19.58 13.01
N PRO A 167 -1.47 -20.77 13.62
CA PRO A 167 -0.21 -21.52 13.60
C PRO A 167 0.27 -21.93 12.21
N ASP A 168 -0.65 -22.21 11.29
CA ASP A 168 -0.35 -22.64 9.93
C ASP A 168 0.21 -21.47 9.07
N PHE A 169 -0.12 -20.24 9.46
CA PHE A 169 0.30 -19.01 8.78
C PHE A 169 1.24 -18.14 9.62
N THR A 170 1.80 -18.70 10.70
CA THR A 170 2.85 -17.99 11.46
C THR A 170 3.97 -17.52 10.57
N GLY A 171 4.30 -16.23 10.64
CA GLY A 171 5.29 -15.57 9.77
C GLY A 171 4.68 -14.91 8.53
N GLY A 172 3.40 -15.12 8.24
CA GLY A 172 2.65 -14.42 7.20
C GLY A 172 2.25 -13.01 7.61
N SER A 173 1.58 -12.30 6.70
CA SER A 173 1.03 -10.96 6.94
C SER A 173 -0.19 -10.74 6.07
N TYR A 174 -1.21 -10.07 6.61
CA TYR A 174 -2.28 -9.51 5.79
C TYR A 174 -1.82 -8.22 5.16
N LEU A 175 -1.95 -8.13 3.84
CA LEU A 175 -1.46 -7.01 3.07
C LEU A 175 -2.64 -6.29 2.38
N HIS A 176 -2.69 -4.97 2.54
CA HIS A 176 -3.68 -4.13 1.88
C HIS A 176 -2.99 -3.04 1.07
N ILE A 177 -3.48 -2.85 -0.15
CA ILE A 177 -2.89 -1.95 -1.12
C ILE A 177 -3.89 -0.89 -1.49
N GLN A 178 -3.45 0.36 -1.52
CA GLN A 178 -4.24 1.48 -2.04
C GLN A 178 -3.35 2.39 -2.88
N ARG A 179 -3.81 2.75 -4.05
CA ARG A 179 -3.17 3.75 -4.90
C ARG A 179 -3.99 5.03 -4.87
N TYR A 180 -3.42 6.09 -4.33
CA TYR A 180 -4.04 7.41 -4.28
C TYR A 180 -3.42 8.33 -5.33
N GLN A 181 -4.26 9.06 -6.05
CA GLN A 181 -3.82 10.14 -6.93
C GLN A 181 -4.15 11.47 -6.26
N HIS A 182 -3.15 12.33 -6.11
CA HIS A 182 -3.30 13.63 -5.47
C HIS A 182 -3.80 14.67 -6.47
N ASN A 183 -4.75 15.50 -6.05
CA ASN A 183 -5.09 16.72 -6.76
C ASN A 183 -4.12 17.84 -6.33
N MET A 184 -2.91 17.79 -6.87
CA MET A 184 -1.84 18.72 -6.50
C MET A 184 -2.18 20.17 -6.81
N GLN A 185 -2.96 20.43 -7.84
CA GLN A 185 -3.41 21.80 -8.17
C GLN A 185 -4.26 22.38 -7.05
N LYS A 186 -5.27 21.65 -6.58
CA LYS A 186 -6.09 22.10 -5.44
C LYS A 186 -5.26 22.18 -4.17
N TRP A 187 -4.38 21.21 -3.93
CA TRP A 187 -3.54 21.19 -2.73
C TRP A 187 -2.62 22.41 -2.62
N GLN A 188 -1.96 22.78 -3.71
CA GLN A 188 -1.02 23.91 -3.76
C GLN A 188 -1.70 25.27 -3.58
N LEU A 189 -3.00 25.38 -3.89
CA LEU A 189 -3.78 26.61 -3.67
C LEU A 189 -4.15 26.81 -2.20
N LEU A 190 -4.07 25.78 -1.37
CA LEU A 190 -4.38 25.90 0.05
C LEU A 190 -3.24 26.61 0.80
N PRO A 191 -3.56 27.58 1.67
CA PRO A 191 -2.58 28.15 2.58
C PRO A 191 -1.92 27.06 3.45
N VAL A 192 -0.64 27.22 3.79
CA VAL A 192 0.10 26.23 4.59
C VAL A 192 -0.61 25.94 5.93
N ALA A 193 -1.17 26.92 6.57
CA ALA A 193 -1.95 26.73 7.81
C ALA A 193 -3.12 25.76 7.59
N LYS A 194 -3.87 25.91 6.48
CA LYS A 194 -4.97 24.99 6.14
C LYS A 194 -4.45 23.58 5.80
N GLN A 195 -3.35 23.47 5.06
CA GLN A 195 -2.70 22.18 4.82
C GLN A 195 -2.30 21.48 6.14
N GLN A 196 -1.70 22.22 7.07
CA GLN A 196 -1.30 21.72 8.39
C GLN A 196 -2.51 21.28 9.21
N HIS A 197 -3.59 22.07 9.19
CA HIS A 197 -4.82 21.73 9.87
C HIS A 197 -5.41 20.40 9.34
N ILE A 198 -5.51 20.27 8.01
CA ILE A 198 -5.96 19.04 7.34
C ILE A 198 -5.11 17.83 7.74
N MET A 199 -3.78 17.98 7.78
CA MET A 199 -2.86 16.90 8.11
C MET A 199 -2.69 16.69 9.64
N GLY A 200 -3.22 17.57 10.47
CA GLY A 200 -3.08 17.54 11.92
C GLY A 200 -1.64 17.70 12.41
N ARG A 201 -0.74 18.19 11.57
CA ARG A 201 0.70 18.27 11.83
C ARG A 201 1.31 19.53 11.25
N GLN A 202 2.39 20.01 11.87
CA GLN A 202 3.22 21.03 11.27
C GLN A 202 4.05 20.48 10.11
N LYS A 203 4.12 21.24 9.03
CA LYS A 203 4.80 20.82 7.80
C LYS A 203 6.32 20.82 7.94
N THR A 204 6.85 21.68 8.78
CA THR A 204 8.32 21.86 8.96
C THR A 204 8.97 20.78 9.77
N ASP A 205 8.42 20.47 10.94
CA ASP A 205 9.03 19.59 11.96
C ASP A 205 8.18 18.34 12.26
N ASN A 206 7.05 18.18 11.54
CA ASN A 206 6.11 17.07 11.71
C ASN A 206 5.48 16.98 13.10
N ARG A 207 5.55 18.00 13.93
CA ARG A 207 4.94 18.04 15.25
C ARG A 207 3.41 18.00 15.12
N LEU A 208 2.76 17.19 15.96
CA LEU A 208 1.30 17.18 16.07
C LEU A 208 0.76 18.55 16.47
N LEU A 209 -0.32 18.97 15.84
CA LEU A 209 -1.08 20.14 16.26
C LEU A 209 -1.83 19.83 17.55
N GLY A 210 -1.84 20.78 18.48
CA GLY A 210 -2.62 20.67 19.71
C GLY A 210 -4.12 20.93 19.47
N SER A 211 -4.96 20.49 20.39
CA SER A 211 -6.42 20.70 20.31
C SER A 211 -6.79 22.18 20.16
N ALA A 212 -6.00 23.10 20.73
CA ALA A 212 -6.20 24.54 20.59
C ALA A 212 -5.89 25.05 19.18
N ASP A 213 -4.91 24.45 18.50
CA ASP A 213 -4.54 24.81 17.12
C ASP A 213 -5.60 24.32 16.13
N LEU A 214 -6.29 23.22 16.47
CA LEU A 214 -7.34 22.63 15.63
C LEU A 214 -8.70 23.30 15.79
N ALA A 215 -8.97 23.95 16.93
CA ALA A 215 -10.27 24.56 17.25
C ALA A 215 -10.50 25.94 16.59
N THR A 216 -9.49 26.53 15.95
CA THR A 216 -9.57 27.92 15.46
C THR A 216 -10.07 28.09 14.03
N ASP A 217 -10.30 27.00 13.28
CA ASP A 217 -10.68 27.07 11.87
C ASP A 217 -12.01 26.37 11.62
N SER A 218 -13.12 27.10 11.77
CA SER A 218 -14.49 26.62 11.54
C SER A 218 -14.88 26.53 10.05
N ASP A 219 -13.96 26.82 9.14
CA ASP A 219 -14.23 26.95 7.70
C ASP A 219 -13.54 25.84 6.86
N THR A 220 -13.44 24.65 7.43
CA THR A 220 -12.97 23.49 6.69
C THR A 220 -14.18 22.76 6.12
N ASP A 221 -14.40 22.84 4.81
CA ASP A 221 -15.42 22.10 4.03
C ASP A 221 -15.47 20.59 4.33
N GLY A 222 -15.76 20.18 5.56
CA GLY A 222 -15.90 18.79 5.99
C GLY A 222 -14.61 17.94 5.95
N VAL A 223 -13.49 18.46 5.43
CA VAL A 223 -12.24 17.73 5.34
C VAL A 223 -11.37 18.00 6.57
N GLN A 224 -11.57 17.24 7.61
CA GLN A 224 -10.62 17.12 8.71
C GLN A 224 -9.96 15.75 8.64
N MET A 225 -8.64 15.70 8.70
CA MET A 225 -8.02 14.44 9.08
C MET A 225 -8.43 14.14 10.52
N ALA A 226 -9.31 13.16 10.67
CA ALA A 226 -9.59 12.60 11.97
C ALA A 226 -8.27 12.38 12.70
N THR A 227 -8.18 12.91 13.89
CA THR A 227 -7.07 12.86 14.86
C THR A 227 -5.95 11.93 14.45
N PRO A 228 -4.76 12.42 14.10
CA PRO A 228 -3.69 11.68 13.41
C PRO A 228 -3.26 10.38 14.07
N ASN A 229 -3.70 10.05 15.26
CA ASN A 229 -2.97 9.10 16.10
C ASN A 229 -3.73 7.96 16.73
N LYS A 230 -5.03 7.90 16.68
CA LYS A 230 -5.72 6.77 17.34
C LYS A 230 -6.01 5.60 16.40
N ASN A 231 -5.90 5.80 15.08
CA ASN A 231 -6.46 4.88 14.12
C ASN A 231 -5.43 4.03 13.33
N ASN A 232 -4.14 4.37 13.38
CA ASN A 232 -3.08 3.55 12.77
C ASN A 232 -2.43 2.55 13.74
N SER A 233 -2.93 2.41 14.94
CA SER A 233 -2.44 1.39 15.86
C SER A 233 -2.76 0.00 15.31
N GLY A 234 -1.72 -0.78 15.02
CA GLY A 234 -1.86 -2.12 14.47
C GLY A 234 -1.57 -2.26 12.98
N LEU A 235 -1.05 -1.20 12.33
CA LEU A 235 -0.58 -1.24 10.94
C LEU A 235 0.90 -0.88 10.84
N LEU A 236 1.61 -1.57 9.97
CA LEU A 236 2.91 -1.17 9.46
C LEU A 236 2.74 -0.71 8.01
N THR A 237 2.90 0.58 7.76
CA THR A 237 2.74 1.13 6.42
C THR A 237 4.09 1.23 5.71
N GLN A 238 4.12 0.85 4.44
CA GLN A 238 5.28 0.95 3.56
C GLN A 238 4.90 1.73 2.31
N ASN A 239 4.48 2.97 2.53
CA ASN A 239 4.03 3.84 1.47
C ASN A 239 5.22 4.46 0.73
N MET A 240 4.99 4.84 -0.52
CA MET A 240 5.97 5.58 -1.29
C MET A 240 5.29 6.48 -2.31
N PRO A 241 5.72 7.73 -2.46
CA PRO A 241 5.27 8.59 -3.54
C PRO A 241 5.55 7.97 -4.91
N TYR A 242 4.67 8.25 -5.86
CA TYR A 242 4.82 7.85 -7.25
C TYR A 242 4.32 8.96 -8.18
N GLY A 243 4.73 8.93 -9.41
CA GLY A 243 4.16 9.75 -10.46
C GLY A 243 5.17 10.43 -11.36
N ASP A 244 4.64 11.28 -12.20
CA ASP A 244 5.34 12.15 -13.14
C ASP A 244 4.83 13.60 -13.01
N MET A 245 5.15 14.46 -13.95
CA MET A 245 4.71 15.86 -13.89
C MET A 245 3.21 16.06 -14.12
N SER A 246 2.52 15.04 -14.64
CA SER A 246 1.07 15.09 -14.92
C SER A 246 0.25 14.35 -13.87
N THR A 247 0.75 13.26 -13.33
CA THR A 247 0.07 12.40 -12.37
C THR A 247 0.97 12.21 -11.16
N GLN A 248 0.47 12.55 -9.98
CA GLN A 248 1.20 12.48 -8.73
C GLN A 248 0.34 11.84 -7.65
N GLY A 249 0.97 11.02 -6.80
CA GLY A 249 0.21 10.31 -5.78
C GLY A 249 1.05 9.56 -4.77
N LEU A 250 0.36 8.78 -3.94
CA LEU A 250 0.94 7.92 -2.93
C LEU A 250 0.48 6.48 -3.16
N TYR A 251 1.42 5.55 -3.23
CA TYR A 251 1.13 4.12 -3.23
C TYR A 251 1.26 3.61 -1.81
N CYS A 252 0.15 3.21 -1.24
CA CYS A 252 0.06 2.75 0.15
C CYS A 252 0.06 1.24 0.20
N VAL A 253 0.98 0.68 0.98
CA VAL A 253 1.02 -0.74 1.34
C VAL A 253 0.96 -0.84 2.86
N SER A 254 -0.07 -1.51 3.37
CA SER A 254 -0.28 -1.71 4.80
C SER A 254 -0.15 -3.19 5.13
N CYS A 255 0.72 -3.53 6.08
CA CYS A 255 0.95 -4.87 6.58
C CYS A 255 0.43 -4.98 8.02
N ALA A 256 -0.27 -6.07 8.34
CA ALA A 256 -0.76 -6.32 9.68
C ALA A 256 -0.88 -7.83 9.96
N ASN A 257 -0.87 -8.18 11.25
CA ASN A 257 -1.14 -9.54 11.71
C ASN A 257 -2.63 -9.92 11.63
N SER A 258 -3.53 -8.94 11.37
CA SER A 258 -4.97 -9.08 11.17
C SER A 258 -5.46 -8.01 10.20
N PRO A 259 -6.51 -8.25 9.39
CA PRO A 259 -7.09 -7.23 8.50
C PRO A 259 -7.87 -6.13 9.25
N GLN A 260 -8.25 -6.35 10.50
CA GLN A 260 -9.13 -5.46 11.26
C GLN A 260 -8.63 -4.02 11.42
N PRO A 261 -7.33 -3.77 11.74
CA PRO A 261 -6.81 -2.40 11.81
C PRO A 261 -6.94 -1.63 10.50
N PHE A 262 -6.75 -2.31 9.37
CA PHE A 262 -6.91 -1.70 8.06
C PHE A 262 -8.37 -1.38 7.74
N ILE A 263 -9.29 -2.31 8.01
CA ILE A 263 -10.73 -2.10 7.81
C ILE A 263 -11.19 -0.87 8.58
N LYS A 264 -10.78 -0.75 9.85
CA LYS A 264 -11.10 0.40 10.69
C LYS A 264 -10.51 1.71 10.15
N LEU A 265 -9.26 1.67 9.67
CA LEU A 265 -8.63 2.83 9.01
C LEU A 265 -9.43 3.27 7.78
N LEU A 266 -9.84 2.30 6.95
CA LEU A 266 -10.58 2.56 5.73
C LEU A 266 -11.98 3.12 6.01
N GLN A 267 -12.68 2.57 7.02
CA GLN A 267 -13.96 3.10 7.49
C GLN A 267 -13.83 4.57 7.88
N ASN A 268 -12.83 4.93 8.69
CA ASN A 268 -12.60 6.31 9.12
C ASN A 268 -12.23 7.27 7.96
N ARG A 269 -11.74 6.74 6.83
CA ARG A 269 -11.44 7.55 5.65
C ARG A 269 -12.67 7.80 4.78
N VAL A 270 -13.59 6.87 4.72
CA VAL A 270 -14.74 6.90 3.83
C VAL A 270 -16.00 7.40 4.53
N ILE A 271 -16.23 6.95 5.77
CA ILE A 271 -17.42 7.27 6.55
C ILE A 271 -17.19 8.58 7.31
N SER A 272 -18.13 9.51 7.23
CA SER A 272 -18.10 10.72 8.04
C SER A 272 -18.33 10.38 9.51
N ASP A 273 -17.69 11.14 10.42
CA ASP A 273 -18.07 11.13 11.83
C ASP A 273 -19.42 11.87 12.07
N ASP A 274 -19.85 11.92 13.34
CA ASP A 274 -21.10 12.58 13.73
C ASP A 274 -21.12 14.09 13.43
N GLU A 275 -19.94 14.69 13.20
CA GLU A 275 -19.76 16.10 12.84
C GLU A 275 -19.64 16.32 11.33
N GLY A 276 -19.72 15.25 10.54
CA GLY A 276 -19.61 15.27 9.08
C GLY A 276 -18.16 15.30 8.54
N HIS A 277 -17.17 15.09 9.41
CA HIS A 277 -15.77 15.06 8.99
C HIS A 277 -15.37 13.69 8.42
N TYR A 278 -14.56 13.69 7.38
CA TYR A 278 -13.99 12.51 6.75
C TYR A 278 -12.57 12.78 6.24
N CYS A 279 -11.79 11.73 6.04
CA CYS A 279 -10.38 11.83 5.69
C CYS A 279 -10.10 11.38 4.24
N LEU A 280 -10.87 11.87 3.27
CA LEU A 280 -10.60 11.54 1.86
C LEU A 280 -10.17 12.79 1.08
N LEU A 281 -8.87 13.11 1.14
CA LEU A 281 -8.23 14.15 0.32
C LEU A 281 -7.96 13.70 -1.11
N TYR A 282 -8.17 12.43 -1.42
CA TYR A 282 -7.64 11.77 -2.60
C TYR A 282 -8.75 11.12 -3.39
N THR A 283 -8.68 11.22 -4.69
CA THR A 283 -9.47 10.40 -5.59
C THR A 283 -8.68 9.14 -5.92
N SER A 284 -9.21 7.98 -5.56
CA SER A 284 -8.73 6.73 -6.12
C SER A 284 -9.07 6.72 -7.62
N PRO A 285 -8.16 6.36 -8.53
CA PRO A 285 -8.52 6.23 -9.94
C PRO A 285 -9.63 5.17 -10.06
N SER A 286 -10.79 5.62 -10.56
CA SER A 286 -11.94 4.73 -10.77
C SER A 286 -11.55 3.61 -11.73
N PRO A 287 -11.95 2.36 -11.48
CA PRO A 287 -11.80 1.27 -12.45
C PRO A 287 -12.40 1.59 -13.83
N ARG A 288 -13.43 2.45 -13.89
CA ARG A 288 -14.08 2.89 -15.13
C ARG A 288 -13.21 3.78 -16.00
N ASP A 289 -12.29 4.54 -15.44
CA ASP A 289 -11.41 5.42 -16.22
C ASP A 289 -10.36 4.62 -17.02
N ARG A 290 -10.10 3.36 -16.63
CA ARG A 290 -9.20 2.45 -17.33
C ARG A 290 -9.85 1.69 -18.48
N GLN A 291 -11.16 1.51 -18.51
CA GLN A 291 -11.87 0.86 -19.63
C GLN A 291 -11.92 1.75 -20.88
N LYS A 292 -11.85 3.07 -20.75
CA LYS A 292 -11.86 4.00 -21.89
C LYS A 292 -10.57 3.99 -22.72
N SER A 293 -9.47 3.48 -22.18
CA SER A 293 -8.18 3.40 -22.91
C SER A 293 -8.04 2.14 -23.79
N ARG A 294 -9.04 1.26 -23.82
CA ARG A 294 -9.06 0.02 -24.62
C ARG A 294 -10.07 0.04 -25.79
N MET A 295 -10.35 1.18 -26.38
CA MET A 295 -11.01 1.15 -27.69
C MET A 295 -9.94 0.94 -28.78
N PRO A 296 -10.04 -0.13 -29.60
CA PRO A 296 -9.19 -0.27 -30.76
C PRO A 296 -9.55 0.87 -31.71
N SER A 297 -8.52 1.60 -32.14
CA SER A 297 -8.63 2.48 -33.29
C SER A 297 -9.02 1.63 -34.51
N SER A 298 -10.22 1.86 -35.04
CA SER A 298 -10.68 1.38 -36.33
C SER A 298 -9.81 1.90 -37.46
#